data_25057187ce93bd4e53369591fc688c6c
#
_entry.id   25057187ce93bd4e53369591fc688c6c
#
_cell.length_a   1.000
_cell.length_b   1.000
_cell.length_c   1.000
_cell.angle_alpha   90.00
_cell.angle_beta   90.00
_cell.angle_gamma   90.00
#
_symmetry.space_group_name_H-M   'P 1'
#
loop_
_entity.id
_entity.type
_entity.pdbx_description
1 polymer ?
#
loop_
_entity_poly.entity_id
_entity_poly.type
_entity_poly.pdbx_seq_one_letter_code
_entity_poly.pdbx_strand_id
1 'polypeptide(L)'
;MKILILGSGAREFSIALAIRREDDKAEFFFATGNGATSKLGTNVNLTDISELTAFAKAEKINLCIVGSEDFLARGVVDSFEKANLAIFGPTKAAAQLESSKAFMKEFLQRHHIKTAKFLNTDDLGVASDFIRSLNAPIVVKADGLCAGKGVIIAQSVDEAINAAKDMLSGASFGEAGKRVVIEEFLDGFELSIFALCDGKDFVLLPAAQDHKKLKDKDKGPNTGGMGAYAPSPLASKELLESIKKDIIAPTLAGMRAENNEFKGILFAGLMIVRGVPYVLEFNVRFGDPECEVLMPLIKNPLEILLACTKQRLTQVEIQLLQEFAVGVVCASENYPYKGSPKAEISLGEVPQNTHLSFAGVSAENGKLYATGGRVLVCVGLGATLKSAQQNAYKLCENVKFAGKQNRTDIAYQALR
;
A
#
# COMPACT_ATOMS: atom_id res chain seq x y z
N MET A 1 -5.61 3.91 -25.15
CA MET A 1 -4.16 3.91 -24.84
C MET A 1 -3.70 2.52 -24.44
N LYS A 2 -2.40 2.16 -24.70
CA LYS A 2 -1.78 0.93 -24.17
C LYS A 2 -1.10 1.20 -22.83
N ILE A 3 -1.49 0.47 -21.79
CA ILE A 3 -1.02 0.69 -20.42
C ILE A 3 -0.48 -0.63 -19.86
N LEU A 4 0.76 -0.60 -19.36
CA LEU A 4 1.39 -1.73 -18.66
C LEU A 4 1.30 -1.48 -17.16
N ILE A 5 0.76 -2.45 -16.39
CA ILE A 5 0.67 -2.38 -14.94
C ILE A 5 1.55 -3.49 -14.35
N LEU A 6 2.51 -3.10 -13.50
CA LEU A 6 3.43 -4.04 -12.86
C LEU A 6 2.90 -4.46 -11.49
N GLY A 7 2.56 -5.75 -11.38
CA GLY A 7 2.04 -6.39 -10.19
C GLY A 7 0.85 -7.31 -10.48
N SER A 8 0.32 -7.94 -9.44
CA SER A 8 -0.71 -8.98 -9.55
C SER A 8 -1.79 -8.91 -8.47
N GLY A 9 -1.79 -7.85 -7.66
CA GLY A 9 -2.68 -7.68 -6.51
C GLY A 9 -4.02 -7.01 -6.84
N ALA A 10 -4.83 -6.83 -5.80
CA ALA A 10 -6.09 -6.11 -5.90
C ALA A 10 -5.87 -4.61 -6.21
N ARG A 11 -4.77 -4.05 -5.77
CA ARG A 11 -4.32 -2.68 -6.09
C ARG A 11 -4.20 -2.48 -7.60
N GLU A 12 -3.46 -3.34 -8.30
CA GLU A 12 -3.28 -3.26 -9.75
C GLU A 12 -4.60 -3.46 -10.50
N PHE A 13 -5.43 -4.38 -10.01
CA PHE A 13 -6.77 -4.59 -10.54
C PHE A 13 -7.65 -3.33 -10.37
N SER A 14 -7.61 -2.70 -9.20
CA SER A 14 -8.39 -1.49 -8.89
C SER A 14 -7.96 -0.28 -9.72
N ILE A 15 -6.65 -0.10 -9.94
CA ILE A 15 -6.11 0.94 -10.84
C ILE A 15 -6.66 0.74 -12.26
N ALA A 16 -6.61 -0.49 -12.79
CA ALA A 16 -7.12 -0.80 -14.13
C ALA A 16 -8.63 -0.54 -14.25
N LEU A 17 -9.42 -0.94 -13.23
CA LEU A 17 -10.86 -0.65 -13.20
C LEU A 17 -11.16 0.84 -13.22
N ALA A 18 -10.41 1.63 -12.46
CA ALA A 18 -10.60 3.06 -12.39
C ALA A 18 -10.27 3.74 -13.73
N ILE A 19 -9.15 3.36 -14.35
CA ILE A 19 -8.76 3.86 -15.67
C ILE A 19 -9.77 3.43 -16.74
N ARG A 20 -10.29 2.18 -16.69
CA ARG A 20 -11.32 1.70 -17.63
C ARG A 20 -12.61 2.51 -17.57
N ARG A 21 -12.96 3.05 -16.40
CA ARG A 21 -14.13 3.96 -16.26
C ARG A 21 -13.91 5.31 -16.92
N GLU A 22 -12.66 5.81 -16.94
CA GLU A 22 -12.29 7.07 -17.58
C GLU A 22 -12.08 6.90 -19.09
N ASP A 23 -11.40 5.82 -19.51
CA ASP A 23 -11.12 5.46 -20.91
C ASP A 23 -11.50 4.00 -21.17
N ASP A 24 -12.68 3.79 -21.74
CA ASP A 24 -13.22 2.45 -22.07
C ASP A 24 -12.41 1.73 -23.16
N LYS A 25 -11.59 2.48 -23.94
CA LYS A 25 -10.71 1.98 -24.99
C LYS A 25 -9.28 1.71 -24.51
N ALA A 26 -8.97 1.91 -23.23
CA ALA A 26 -7.67 1.60 -22.70
C ALA A 26 -7.36 0.09 -22.84
N GLU A 27 -6.21 -0.24 -23.39
CA GLU A 27 -5.69 -1.61 -23.52
C GLU A 27 -4.70 -1.88 -22.40
N PHE A 28 -4.96 -2.91 -21.58
CA PHE A 28 -4.11 -3.23 -20.45
C PHE A 28 -3.25 -4.46 -20.70
N PHE A 29 -1.99 -4.36 -20.23
CA PHE A 29 -1.06 -5.45 -20.02
C PHE A 29 -0.70 -5.51 -18.54
N PHE A 30 -0.66 -6.71 -17.95
CA PHE A 30 -0.33 -6.91 -16.54
C PHE A 30 0.90 -7.82 -16.41
N ALA A 31 1.92 -7.37 -15.72
CA ALA A 31 3.09 -8.16 -15.44
C ALA A 31 3.22 -8.36 -13.89
N THR A 32 2.88 -9.54 -13.33
CA THR A 32 2.44 -10.78 -14.01
C THR A 32 0.92 -10.87 -14.16
N GLY A 33 0.15 -10.05 -13.42
CA GLY A 33 -1.30 -10.17 -13.34
C GLY A 33 -1.76 -11.36 -12.48
N ASN A 34 -3.06 -11.59 -12.45
CA ASN A 34 -3.69 -12.71 -11.74
C ASN A 34 -4.81 -13.34 -12.58
N GLY A 35 -5.52 -14.33 -12.05
CA GLY A 35 -6.59 -15.01 -12.78
C GLY A 35 -7.75 -14.13 -13.21
N ALA A 36 -7.97 -12.99 -12.57
CA ALA A 36 -9.06 -12.07 -12.91
C ALA A 36 -8.61 -10.91 -13.82
N THR A 37 -7.33 -10.52 -13.80
CA THR A 37 -6.81 -9.44 -14.66
C THR A 37 -6.92 -9.79 -16.15
N SER A 38 -6.94 -11.09 -16.50
CA SER A 38 -7.19 -11.56 -17.87
C SER A 38 -8.55 -11.13 -18.45
N LYS A 39 -9.51 -10.72 -17.59
CA LYS A 39 -10.80 -10.14 -18.01
C LYS A 39 -10.71 -8.65 -18.36
N LEU A 40 -9.66 -7.98 -17.90
CA LEU A 40 -9.42 -6.56 -18.16
C LEU A 40 -8.40 -6.32 -19.26
N GLY A 41 -7.47 -7.27 -19.49
CA GLY A 41 -6.41 -7.11 -20.46
C GLY A 41 -5.58 -8.39 -20.61
N THR A 42 -4.34 -8.25 -21.05
CA THR A 42 -3.42 -9.37 -21.30
C THR A 42 -2.43 -9.53 -20.16
N ASN A 43 -2.37 -10.70 -19.54
CA ASN A 43 -1.31 -11.03 -18.60
C ASN A 43 -0.05 -11.43 -19.36
N VAL A 44 1.10 -10.85 -18.98
CA VAL A 44 2.42 -11.18 -19.52
C VAL A 44 3.30 -11.72 -18.41
N ASN A 45 3.90 -12.89 -18.62
CA ASN A 45 4.74 -13.54 -17.60
C ASN A 45 6.18 -13.01 -17.68
N LEU A 46 6.34 -11.72 -17.40
CA LEU A 46 7.62 -11.02 -17.40
C LEU A 46 7.90 -10.45 -16.00
N THR A 47 9.09 -10.74 -15.48
CA THR A 47 9.56 -10.24 -14.16
C THR A 47 10.95 -9.62 -14.23
N ASP A 48 11.69 -9.86 -15.32
CA ASP A 48 12.97 -9.21 -15.59
C ASP A 48 12.76 -7.80 -16.12
N ILE A 49 13.51 -6.82 -15.58
CA ILE A 49 13.35 -5.41 -15.93
C ILE A 49 13.77 -5.12 -17.38
N SER A 50 14.79 -5.83 -17.88
CA SER A 50 15.26 -5.64 -19.27
C SER A 50 14.23 -6.18 -20.27
N GLU A 51 13.62 -7.33 -19.98
CA GLU A 51 12.55 -7.91 -20.78
C GLU A 51 11.29 -7.04 -20.76
N LEU A 52 10.89 -6.51 -19.58
CA LEU A 52 9.78 -5.57 -19.43
C LEU A 52 10.01 -4.29 -20.26
N THR A 53 11.23 -3.75 -20.23
CA THR A 53 11.60 -2.56 -21.00
C THR A 53 11.53 -2.84 -22.51
N ALA A 54 12.03 -3.99 -22.95
CA ALA A 54 11.98 -4.42 -24.35
C ALA A 54 10.52 -4.64 -24.82
N PHE A 55 9.70 -5.30 -24.00
CA PHE A 55 8.28 -5.51 -24.23
C PHE A 55 7.53 -4.18 -24.38
N ALA A 56 7.78 -3.24 -23.45
CA ALA A 56 7.12 -1.93 -23.47
C ALA A 56 7.45 -1.14 -24.76
N LYS A 57 8.67 -1.26 -25.29
CA LYS A 57 9.06 -0.69 -26.60
C LYS A 57 8.36 -1.38 -27.76
N ALA A 58 8.39 -2.71 -27.78
CA ALA A 58 7.82 -3.49 -28.89
C ALA A 58 6.29 -3.28 -29.01
N GLU A 59 5.58 -3.29 -27.86
CA GLU A 59 4.15 -3.06 -27.80
C GLU A 59 3.75 -1.59 -27.88
N LYS A 60 4.70 -0.67 -27.89
CA LYS A 60 4.45 0.78 -27.90
C LYS A 60 3.57 1.21 -26.71
N ILE A 61 3.94 0.75 -25.51
CA ILE A 61 3.24 1.11 -24.26
C ILE A 61 3.29 2.63 -24.08
N ASN A 62 2.14 3.23 -23.82
CA ASN A 62 2.01 4.68 -23.63
C ASN A 62 2.29 5.11 -22.18
N LEU A 63 2.00 4.22 -21.21
CA LEU A 63 2.21 4.46 -19.79
C LEU A 63 2.48 3.13 -19.08
N CYS A 64 3.53 3.06 -18.28
CA CYS A 64 3.74 2.00 -17.30
C CYS A 64 3.37 2.51 -15.91
N ILE A 65 2.63 1.71 -15.12
CA ILE A 65 2.23 2.01 -13.74
C ILE A 65 2.81 0.93 -12.84
N VAL A 66 3.59 1.32 -11.84
CA VAL A 66 4.22 0.37 -10.94
C VAL A 66 3.38 0.25 -9.67
N GLY A 67 2.76 -0.92 -9.48
CA GLY A 67 2.03 -1.23 -8.26
C GLY A 67 2.89 -1.90 -7.19
N SER A 68 3.85 -2.74 -7.58
CA SER A 68 4.68 -3.53 -6.65
C SER A 68 5.95 -2.81 -6.24
N GLU A 69 6.20 -2.75 -4.93
CA GLU A 69 7.41 -2.19 -4.31
C GLU A 69 8.70 -2.90 -4.74
N ASP A 70 8.64 -4.20 -5.04
CA ASP A 70 9.81 -4.97 -5.50
C ASP A 70 10.37 -4.42 -6.81
N PHE A 71 9.53 -4.13 -7.81
CA PHE A 71 9.98 -3.54 -9.06
C PHE A 71 10.59 -2.16 -8.86
N LEU A 72 10.06 -1.34 -7.95
CA LEU A 72 10.61 -0.02 -7.61
C LEU A 72 11.99 -0.15 -6.96
N ALA A 73 12.12 -1.01 -5.97
CA ALA A 73 13.39 -1.26 -5.28
C ALA A 73 14.48 -1.82 -6.21
N ARG A 74 14.09 -2.56 -7.26
CA ARG A 74 14.98 -3.10 -8.29
C ARG A 74 15.32 -2.09 -9.39
N GLY A 75 14.67 -0.91 -9.43
CA GLY A 75 15.01 0.18 -10.35
C GLY A 75 14.34 0.09 -11.73
N VAL A 76 13.12 -0.42 -11.80
CA VAL A 76 12.36 -0.46 -13.06
C VAL A 76 12.15 0.92 -13.65
N VAL A 77 11.93 1.95 -12.80
CA VAL A 77 11.73 3.32 -13.25
C VAL A 77 12.98 3.86 -13.95
N ASP A 78 14.15 3.64 -13.36
CA ASP A 78 15.45 4.06 -13.94
C ASP A 78 15.67 3.42 -15.32
N SER A 79 15.29 2.15 -15.49
CA SER A 79 15.40 1.44 -16.78
C SER A 79 14.45 2.02 -17.84
N PHE A 80 13.21 2.31 -17.48
CA PHE A 80 12.20 2.87 -18.38
C PHE A 80 12.55 4.31 -18.78
N GLU A 81 12.95 5.16 -17.83
CA GLU A 81 13.38 6.53 -18.10
C GLU A 81 14.59 6.57 -19.03
N LYS A 82 15.60 5.71 -18.79
CA LYS A 82 16.75 5.56 -19.70
C LYS A 82 16.35 5.15 -21.12
N ALA A 83 15.24 4.43 -21.23
CA ALA A 83 14.68 3.98 -22.50
C ALA A 83 13.70 5.00 -23.13
N ASN A 84 13.50 6.17 -22.52
CA ASN A 84 12.53 7.20 -22.89
C ASN A 84 11.07 6.67 -22.92
N LEU A 85 10.73 5.78 -21.99
CA LEU A 85 9.38 5.24 -21.80
C LEU A 85 8.71 5.92 -20.60
N ALA A 86 7.44 6.30 -20.76
CA ALA A 86 6.69 6.91 -19.67
C ALA A 86 6.35 5.86 -18.61
N ILE A 87 6.72 6.17 -17.37
CA ILE A 87 6.49 5.31 -16.21
C ILE A 87 6.08 6.14 -14.99
N PHE A 88 5.11 5.64 -14.23
CA PHE A 88 4.64 6.24 -12.99
C PHE A 88 5.17 5.45 -11.79
N GLY A 89 6.02 6.07 -11.01
CA GLY A 89 6.68 5.55 -9.83
C GLY A 89 7.99 6.28 -9.55
N PRO A 90 8.56 6.15 -8.34
CA PRO A 90 9.86 6.74 -7.99
C PRO A 90 11.03 5.90 -8.53
N THR A 91 12.17 6.55 -8.73
CA THR A 91 13.45 5.90 -9.05
C THR A 91 13.88 4.96 -7.92
N LYS A 92 14.83 4.06 -8.19
CA LYS A 92 15.40 3.16 -7.17
C LYS A 92 15.95 3.94 -5.96
N ALA A 93 16.60 5.07 -6.19
CA ALA A 93 17.14 5.91 -5.13
C ALA A 93 16.02 6.49 -4.25
N ALA A 94 14.96 7.01 -4.84
CA ALA A 94 13.81 7.53 -4.10
C ALA A 94 12.98 6.42 -3.41
N ALA A 95 12.96 5.21 -3.98
CA ALA A 95 12.28 4.05 -3.41
C ALA A 95 12.92 3.55 -2.10
N GLN A 96 14.10 4.03 -1.73
CA GLN A 96 14.72 3.71 -0.42
C GLN A 96 13.86 4.17 0.77
N LEU A 97 12.99 5.17 0.60
CA LEU A 97 12.03 5.56 1.65
C LEU A 97 11.12 4.40 2.11
N GLU A 98 10.85 3.41 1.24
CA GLU A 98 10.10 2.19 1.60
C GLU A 98 11.03 0.99 1.75
N SER A 99 12.01 0.81 0.85
CA SER A 99 12.81 -0.42 0.78
C SER A 99 13.86 -0.54 1.90
N SER A 100 14.17 0.54 2.64
CA SER A 100 15.01 0.53 3.85
C SER A 100 14.41 1.41 4.94
N LYS A 101 13.97 0.77 6.02
CA LYS A 101 13.45 1.49 7.19
C LYS A 101 14.53 2.28 7.90
N ALA A 102 15.76 1.77 7.91
CA ALA A 102 16.92 2.47 8.45
C ALA A 102 17.20 3.76 7.68
N PHE A 103 17.26 3.69 6.33
CA PHE A 103 17.40 4.89 5.50
C PHE A 103 16.29 5.89 5.77
N MET A 104 15.03 5.43 5.79
CA MET A 104 13.87 6.29 6.05
C MET A 104 13.96 6.98 7.40
N LYS A 105 14.30 6.27 8.47
CA LYS A 105 14.43 6.85 9.81
C LYS A 105 15.57 7.88 9.91
N GLU A 106 16.73 7.57 9.34
CA GLU A 106 17.85 8.50 9.25
C GLU A 106 17.52 9.73 8.42
N PHE A 107 16.80 9.55 7.30
CA PHE A 107 16.29 10.64 6.49
C PHE A 107 15.34 11.55 7.29
N LEU A 108 14.36 10.98 8.01
CA LEU A 108 13.43 11.73 8.85
C LEU A 108 14.20 12.57 9.92
N GLN A 109 15.23 11.97 10.51
CA GLN A 109 16.07 12.65 11.50
C GLN A 109 16.87 13.82 10.89
N ARG A 110 17.52 13.60 9.72
CA ARG A 110 18.29 14.63 9.02
C ARG A 110 17.43 15.83 8.60
N HIS A 111 16.19 15.58 8.25
CA HIS A 111 15.25 16.60 7.78
C HIS A 111 14.26 17.07 8.88
N HIS A 112 14.51 16.71 10.15
CA HIS A 112 13.71 17.11 11.31
C HIS A 112 12.21 16.80 11.20
N ILE A 113 11.86 15.69 10.51
CA ILE A 113 10.49 15.21 10.36
C ILE A 113 10.15 14.30 11.53
N LYS A 114 9.01 14.54 12.17
CA LYS A 114 8.62 13.83 13.40
C LYS A 114 8.37 12.35 13.15
N THR A 115 9.03 11.53 13.95
CA THR A 115 8.85 10.07 14.03
C THR A 115 9.07 9.62 15.49
N ALA A 116 8.80 8.36 15.81
CA ALA A 116 9.11 7.77 17.10
C ALA A 116 10.62 7.84 17.39
N LYS A 117 10.99 7.92 18.70
CA LYS A 117 12.39 7.72 19.10
C LYS A 117 12.86 6.35 18.62
N PHE A 118 14.01 6.27 17.98
CA PHE A 118 14.46 5.05 17.34
C PHE A 118 15.97 4.82 17.44
N LEU A 119 16.37 3.57 17.18
CA LEU A 119 17.75 3.15 16.96
C LEU A 119 17.81 2.20 15.76
N ASN A 120 18.76 2.42 14.85
CA ASN A 120 19.12 1.49 13.78
C ASN A 120 20.40 0.77 14.18
N THR A 121 20.42 -0.57 14.13
CA THR A 121 21.64 -1.33 14.46
C THR A 121 21.63 -2.74 13.85
N ASP A 122 22.82 -3.30 13.64
CA ASP A 122 23.09 -4.70 13.33
C ASP A 122 23.73 -5.45 14.51
N ASP A 123 23.98 -4.78 15.62
CA ASP A 123 24.57 -5.34 16.84
C ASP A 123 23.48 -5.61 17.89
N LEU A 124 23.41 -6.88 18.35
CA LEU A 124 22.41 -7.28 19.35
C LEU A 124 22.66 -6.64 20.75
N GLY A 125 23.91 -6.37 21.12
CA GLY A 125 24.25 -5.74 22.38
C GLY A 125 23.73 -4.32 22.42
N VAL A 126 24.04 -3.53 21.39
CA VAL A 126 23.54 -2.15 21.18
C VAL A 126 22.01 -2.12 21.13
N ALA A 127 21.40 -3.07 20.41
CA ALA A 127 19.95 -3.24 20.36
C ALA A 127 19.36 -3.46 21.76
N SER A 128 19.96 -4.39 22.53
CA SER A 128 19.47 -4.75 23.87
C SER A 128 19.57 -3.59 24.85
N ASP A 129 20.65 -2.81 24.80
CA ASP A 129 20.83 -1.64 25.69
C ASP A 129 19.80 -0.55 25.38
N PHE A 130 19.53 -0.28 24.11
CA PHE A 130 18.49 0.66 23.72
C PHE A 130 17.09 0.17 24.11
N ILE A 131 16.76 -1.12 23.88
CA ILE A 131 15.50 -1.73 24.30
C ILE A 131 15.29 -1.56 25.80
N ARG A 132 16.32 -1.81 26.64
CA ARG A 132 16.25 -1.62 28.10
C ARG A 132 16.04 -0.17 28.53
N SER A 133 16.40 0.80 27.67
CA SER A 133 16.16 2.23 27.91
C SER A 133 14.75 2.69 27.60
N LEU A 134 13.94 1.85 26.94
CA LEU A 134 12.56 2.12 26.60
C LEU A 134 11.58 1.47 27.57
N ASN A 135 10.35 1.98 27.61
CA ASN A 135 9.23 1.33 28.29
C ASN A 135 8.45 0.46 27.31
N ALA A 136 8.02 -0.71 27.73
CA ALA A 136 7.12 -1.54 26.92
C ALA A 136 5.72 -0.89 26.84
N PRO A 137 5.00 -1.05 25.70
CA PRO A 137 5.36 -1.83 24.51
C PRO A 137 6.53 -1.24 23.72
N ILE A 138 7.30 -2.08 23.02
CA ILE A 138 8.45 -1.68 22.19
C ILE A 138 8.26 -2.22 20.79
N VAL A 139 8.58 -1.42 19.76
CA VAL A 139 8.45 -1.84 18.36
C VAL A 139 9.80 -2.25 17.81
N VAL A 140 9.89 -3.48 17.27
CA VAL A 140 11.09 -4.00 16.62
C VAL A 140 10.75 -4.32 15.17
N LYS A 141 11.51 -3.74 14.22
CA LYS A 141 11.27 -3.88 12.78
C LYS A 141 12.53 -4.42 12.08
N ALA A 142 12.36 -5.36 11.16
CA ALA A 142 13.40 -5.71 10.19
C ALA A 142 13.53 -4.57 9.16
N ASP A 143 14.76 -4.25 8.73
CA ASP A 143 15.03 -3.08 7.87
C ASP A 143 14.40 -3.21 6.47
N GLY A 144 14.58 -4.34 5.81
CA GLY A 144 14.16 -4.53 4.42
C GLY A 144 12.66 -4.78 4.21
N LEU A 145 12.30 -5.08 2.95
CA LEU A 145 10.93 -5.42 2.57
C LEU A 145 10.52 -6.78 3.15
N CYS A 146 9.49 -6.80 3.98
CA CYS A 146 8.98 -8.00 4.68
C CYS A 146 7.47 -8.22 4.47
N ALA A 147 6.85 -7.61 3.48
CA ALA A 147 5.41 -7.74 3.18
C ALA A 147 4.50 -7.57 4.42
N GLY A 148 4.78 -6.54 5.24
CA GLY A 148 4.02 -6.22 6.45
C GLY A 148 4.27 -7.15 7.65
N LYS A 149 5.16 -8.15 7.55
CA LYS A 149 5.41 -9.15 8.61
C LYS A 149 6.66 -8.87 9.45
N GLY A 150 7.51 -7.95 9.02
CA GLY A 150 8.76 -7.60 9.70
C GLY A 150 8.60 -6.61 10.87
N VAL A 151 7.42 -6.49 11.47
CA VAL A 151 7.13 -5.57 12.59
C VAL A 151 6.55 -6.35 13.76
N ILE A 152 7.22 -6.28 14.91
CA ILE A 152 6.79 -6.90 16.17
C ILE A 152 6.58 -5.80 17.20
N ILE A 153 5.41 -5.79 17.83
CA ILE A 153 5.09 -4.92 18.99
C ILE A 153 5.23 -5.77 20.25
N ALA A 154 6.40 -5.72 20.84
CA ALA A 154 6.75 -6.52 22.01
C ALA A 154 6.13 -5.94 23.27
N GLN A 155 5.50 -6.78 24.09
CA GLN A 155 4.83 -6.38 25.31
C GLN A 155 5.77 -6.37 26.52
N SER A 156 7.00 -6.85 26.36
CA SER A 156 8.05 -6.82 27.38
C SER A 156 9.42 -6.57 26.76
N VAL A 157 10.39 -6.16 27.60
CA VAL A 157 11.80 -5.99 27.23
C VAL A 157 12.38 -7.30 26.68
N ASP A 158 12.09 -8.43 27.35
CA ASP A 158 12.60 -9.75 26.93
C ASP A 158 12.04 -10.18 25.57
N GLU A 159 10.75 -9.93 25.32
CA GLU A 159 10.13 -10.19 24.01
C GLU A 159 10.79 -9.33 22.92
N ALA A 160 11.07 -8.05 23.19
CA ALA A 160 11.73 -7.17 22.24
C ALA A 160 13.17 -7.61 21.92
N ILE A 161 13.95 -8.03 22.93
CA ILE A 161 15.30 -8.55 22.75
C ILE A 161 15.28 -9.84 21.93
N ASN A 162 14.35 -10.75 22.23
CA ASN A 162 14.20 -12.00 21.48
C ASN A 162 13.80 -11.74 20.02
N ALA A 163 12.89 -10.78 19.78
CA ALA A 163 12.52 -10.37 18.42
C ALA A 163 13.71 -9.79 17.65
N ALA A 164 14.50 -8.90 18.27
CA ALA A 164 15.72 -8.35 17.66
C ALA A 164 16.75 -9.44 17.36
N LYS A 165 16.96 -10.39 18.28
CA LYS A 165 17.86 -11.53 18.10
C LYS A 165 17.42 -12.44 16.94
N ASP A 166 16.14 -12.77 16.86
CA ASP A 166 15.59 -13.60 15.79
C ASP A 166 15.79 -12.92 14.42
N MET A 167 15.45 -11.63 14.31
CA MET A 167 15.63 -10.86 13.09
C MET A 167 17.10 -10.81 12.66
N LEU A 168 18.02 -10.41 13.58
CA LEU A 168 19.45 -10.28 13.30
C LEU A 168 20.13 -11.60 12.95
N SER A 169 19.59 -12.73 13.42
CA SER A 169 20.09 -14.05 13.05
C SER A 169 19.87 -14.39 11.57
N GLY A 170 18.97 -13.65 10.88
CA GLY A 170 18.55 -13.92 9.51
C GLY A 170 17.60 -15.12 9.36
N ALA A 171 17.24 -15.80 10.46
CA ALA A 171 16.41 -17.02 10.40
C ALA A 171 15.00 -16.72 9.86
N SER A 172 14.37 -15.63 10.30
CA SER A 172 13.00 -15.29 9.92
C SER A 172 12.90 -14.41 8.67
N PHE A 173 13.90 -13.53 8.41
CA PHE A 173 13.80 -12.49 7.38
C PHE A 173 15.00 -12.41 6.43
N GLY A 174 15.98 -13.35 6.51
CA GLY A 174 17.15 -13.37 5.64
C GLY A 174 17.91 -12.04 5.63
N GLU A 175 18.22 -11.54 4.42
CA GLU A 175 18.93 -10.25 4.24
C GLU A 175 18.18 -9.05 4.84
N ALA A 176 16.83 -9.06 4.82
CA ALA A 176 16.03 -7.97 5.37
C ALA A 176 16.15 -7.85 6.90
N GLY A 177 16.54 -8.93 7.57
CA GLY A 177 16.75 -8.96 9.02
C GLY A 177 18.17 -8.60 9.48
N LYS A 178 19.15 -8.42 8.59
CA LYS A 178 20.54 -8.11 8.95
C LYS A 178 20.73 -6.80 9.72
N ARG A 179 19.72 -5.94 9.70
CA ARG A 179 19.63 -4.73 10.50
C ARG A 179 18.23 -4.62 11.08
N VAL A 180 18.12 -4.10 12.27
CA VAL A 180 16.85 -3.83 12.95
C VAL A 180 16.68 -2.35 13.23
N VAL A 181 15.42 -1.93 13.19
CA VAL A 181 14.96 -0.61 13.66
C VAL A 181 14.13 -0.84 14.91
N ILE A 182 14.56 -0.28 16.03
CA ILE A 182 13.88 -0.37 17.31
C ILE A 182 13.25 0.99 17.58
N GLU A 183 11.98 1.02 17.97
CA GLU A 183 11.23 2.26 18.19
C GLU A 183 10.47 2.22 19.52
N GLU A 184 10.31 3.39 20.14
CA GLU A 184 9.29 3.55 21.17
C GLU A 184 7.89 3.30 20.57
N PHE A 185 6.99 2.79 21.38
CA PHE A 185 5.60 2.63 20.99
C PHE A 185 4.87 3.98 21.06
N LEU A 186 4.15 4.31 20.01
CA LEU A 186 3.30 5.50 19.95
C LEU A 186 1.84 5.10 20.16
N ASP A 187 1.18 5.69 21.17
CA ASP A 187 -0.22 5.46 21.48
C ASP A 187 -1.11 6.53 20.79
N GLY A 188 -1.85 6.12 19.80
CA GLY A 188 -2.69 7.01 18.98
C GLY A 188 -3.57 6.21 18.02
N PHE A 189 -4.05 6.88 16.97
CA PHE A 189 -4.72 6.20 15.85
C PHE A 189 -3.92 6.34 14.57
N GLU A 190 -3.96 5.30 13.75
CA GLU A 190 -3.26 5.29 12.47
C GLU A 190 -4.07 6.03 11.39
N LEU A 191 -3.36 6.69 10.47
CA LEU A 191 -3.93 7.38 9.33
C LEU A 191 -3.02 7.19 8.10
N SER A 192 -3.63 6.87 6.96
CA SER A 192 -2.95 6.69 5.68
C SER A 192 -3.13 7.95 4.83
N ILE A 193 -2.02 8.63 4.54
CA ILE A 193 -1.99 9.87 3.75
C ILE A 193 -1.27 9.61 2.44
N PHE A 194 -1.87 10.01 1.33
CA PHE A 194 -1.34 9.82 -0.01
C PHE A 194 -1.06 11.17 -0.66
N ALA A 195 0.19 11.41 -0.99
CA ALA A 195 0.59 12.54 -1.80
C ALA A 195 0.95 12.05 -3.22
N LEU A 196 0.24 12.54 -4.20
CA LEU A 196 0.56 12.37 -5.60
C LEU A 196 1.62 13.42 -5.96
N CYS A 197 2.78 12.99 -6.46
CA CYS A 197 3.97 13.82 -6.65
C CYS A 197 4.47 13.73 -8.10
N ASP A 198 4.83 14.87 -8.70
CA ASP A 198 5.37 14.91 -10.06
C ASP A 198 6.88 15.30 -10.13
N GLY A 199 7.52 15.35 -8.96
CA GLY A 199 8.91 15.77 -8.79
C GLY A 199 9.07 17.25 -8.42
N LYS A 200 8.10 18.10 -8.74
CA LYS A 200 8.08 19.53 -8.40
C LYS A 200 7.00 19.85 -7.38
N ASP A 201 5.80 19.43 -7.70
CA ASP A 201 4.58 19.71 -6.97
C ASP A 201 3.97 18.44 -6.44
N PHE A 202 3.02 18.59 -5.53
CA PHE A 202 2.22 17.47 -5.00
C PHE A 202 0.82 17.90 -4.66
N VAL A 203 -0.09 16.93 -4.68
CA VAL A 203 -1.48 17.08 -4.24
C VAL A 203 -1.83 15.92 -3.31
N LEU A 204 -2.52 16.22 -2.21
CA LEU A 204 -3.03 15.17 -1.32
C LEU A 204 -4.29 14.56 -1.92
N LEU A 205 -4.33 13.22 -1.95
CA LEU A 205 -5.54 12.44 -2.18
C LEU A 205 -6.36 12.35 -0.87
N PRO A 206 -7.62 11.89 -0.91
CA PRO A 206 -8.39 11.66 0.30
C PRO A 206 -7.62 10.76 1.29
N ALA A 207 -7.62 11.15 2.56
CA ALA A 207 -7.02 10.32 3.60
C ALA A 207 -7.81 9.02 3.75
N ALA A 208 -7.10 7.90 3.96
CA ALA A 208 -7.71 6.61 4.23
C ALA A 208 -7.30 6.10 5.62
N GLN A 209 -7.99 5.07 6.08
CA GLN A 209 -7.56 4.27 7.23
C GLN A 209 -7.72 2.80 6.90
N ASP A 210 -6.67 2.01 7.17
CA ASP A 210 -6.69 0.56 7.05
C ASP A 210 -6.89 -0.13 8.41
N HIS A 211 -7.18 -1.43 8.35
CA HIS A 211 -7.33 -2.31 9.51
C HIS A 211 -6.32 -3.43 9.42
N LYS A 212 -5.16 -3.24 10.07
CA LYS A 212 -3.99 -4.15 9.94
C LYS A 212 -4.15 -5.46 10.71
N LYS A 213 -4.94 -5.50 11.77
CA LYS A 213 -5.13 -6.72 12.57
C LYS A 213 -6.10 -7.68 11.91
N LEU A 214 -5.80 -8.99 12.01
CA LEU A 214 -6.56 -10.05 11.37
C LEU A 214 -8.02 -10.13 11.84
N LYS A 215 -8.27 -9.91 13.13
CA LYS A 215 -9.58 -10.12 13.76
C LYS A 215 -10.22 -8.80 14.17
N ASP A 216 -11.54 -8.84 14.35
CA ASP A 216 -12.34 -7.75 14.86
C ASP A 216 -11.76 -7.13 16.15
N LYS A 217 -12.04 -5.85 16.35
CA LYS A 217 -11.57 -5.05 17.51
C LYS A 217 -10.02 -5.04 17.60
N ASP A 218 -9.36 -5.04 16.45
CA ASP A 218 -7.90 -5.02 16.30
C ASP A 218 -7.17 -6.09 17.12
N LYS A 219 -7.70 -7.33 17.07
CA LYS A 219 -7.11 -8.51 17.70
C LYS A 219 -6.36 -9.38 16.70
N GLY A 220 -5.51 -10.27 17.22
CA GLY A 220 -4.73 -11.20 16.43
C GLY A 220 -3.47 -10.59 15.79
N PRO A 221 -2.81 -11.32 14.88
CA PRO A 221 -1.56 -10.88 14.27
C PRO A 221 -1.76 -9.67 13.33
N ASN A 222 -0.67 -8.95 13.07
CA ASN A 222 -0.62 -7.98 11.97
C ASN A 222 -0.72 -8.69 10.61
N THR A 223 -1.30 -8.01 9.66
CA THR A 223 -1.50 -8.47 8.27
C THR A 223 -1.10 -7.38 7.29
N GLY A 224 -1.25 -7.62 6.00
CA GLY A 224 -1.14 -6.59 4.97
C GLY A 224 -2.35 -5.64 4.88
N GLY A 225 -3.33 -5.77 5.78
CA GLY A 225 -4.60 -5.03 5.79
C GLY A 225 -5.79 -5.95 5.53
N MET A 226 -6.81 -5.86 6.40
CA MET A 226 -8.06 -6.63 6.31
C MET A 226 -9.23 -5.79 5.79
N GLY A 227 -8.99 -4.55 5.49
CA GLY A 227 -9.95 -3.61 4.92
C GLY A 227 -9.54 -2.19 5.16
N ALA A 228 -10.11 -1.28 4.37
CA ALA A 228 -9.87 0.15 4.47
C ALA A 228 -11.12 0.94 4.17
N TYR A 229 -11.08 2.24 4.46
CA TYR A 229 -12.13 3.17 4.04
C TYR A 229 -11.53 4.54 3.72
N ALA A 230 -12.19 5.27 2.83
CA ALA A 230 -11.86 6.63 2.43
C ALA A 230 -13.13 7.41 2.01
N PRO A 231 -13.17 8.75 2.17
CA PRO A 231 -12.27 9.55 3.00
C PRO A 231 -12.40 9.18 4.48
N SER A 232 -11.29 9.32 5.24
CA SER A 232 -11.38 9.13 6.69
C SER A 232 -11.90 10.39 7.39
N PRO A 233 -13.04 10.34 8.12
CA PRO A 233 -13.52 11.48 8.92
C PRO A 233 -12.59 11.91 10.06
N LEU A 234 -11.63 11.06 10.43
CA LEU A 234 -10.62 11.34 11.45
C LEU A 234 -9.55 12.34 10.96
N ALA A 235 -9.46 12.58 9.66
CA ALA A 235 -8.55 13.54 9.05
C ALA A 235 -9.20 14.93 8.94
N SER A 236 -9.15 15.73 10.02
CA SER A 236 -9.63 17.10 9.98
C SER A 236 -8.81 17.97 9.01
N LYS A 237 -9.38 19.10 8.57
CA LYS A 237 -8.68 20.03 7.67
C LYS A 237 -7.38 20.54 8.30
N GLU A 238 -7.41 20.88 9.58
CA GLU A 238 -6.26 21.37 10.35
C GLU A 238 -5.15 20.30 10.42
N LEU A 239 -5.54 19.03 10.65
CA LEU A 239 -4.61 17.91 10.68
C LEU A 239 -3.97 17.69 9.30
N LEU A 240 -4.75 17.74 8.22
CA LEU A 240 -4.25 17.61 6.86
C LEU A 240 -3.27 18.74 6.49
N GLU A 241 -3.55 19.98 6.88
CA GLU A 241 -2.61 21.09 6.67
C GLU A 241 -1.32 20.94 7.48
N SER A 242 -1.39 20.46 8.74
CA SER A 242 -0.21 20.14 9.51
C SER A 242 0.62 19.02 8.85
N ILE A 243 -0.02 17.93 8.42
CA ILE A 243 0.65 16.83 7.73
C ILE A 243 1.33 17.31 6.44
N LYS A 244 0.62 18.11 5.64
CA LYS A 244 1.17 18.71 4.43
C LYS A 244 2.41 19.54 4.69
N LYS A 245 2.36 20.42 5.71
CA LYS A 245 3.43 21.36 6.07
C LYS A 245 4.59 20.67 6.78
N ASP A 246 4.31 19.78 7.73
CA ASP A 246 5.31 19.28 8.68
C ASP A 246 5.88 17.90 8.29
N ILE A 247 5.24 17.20 7.33
CA ILE A 247 5.66 15.87 6.89
C ILE A 247 5.90 15.82 5.37
N ILE A 248 4.86 16.05 4.55
CA ILE A 248 4.95 15.79 3.11
C ILE A 248 5.89 16.79 2.43
N ALA A 249 5.69 18.10 2.64
CA ALA A 249 6.52 19.11 2.00
C ALA A 249 8.00 19.01 2.42
N PRO A 250 8.36 18.82 3.72
CA PRO A 250 9.75 18.59 4.12
C PRO A 250 10.34 17.31 3.55
N THR A 251 9.56 16.22 3.45
CA THR A 251 10.02 14.97 2.83
C THR A 251 10.42 15.20 1.38
N LEU A 252 9.56 15.82 0.58
CA LEU A 252 9.84 16.07 -0.84
C LEU A 252 10.98 17.06 -1.02
N ALA A 253 11.08 18.09 -0.18
CA ALA A 253 12.18 19.04 -0.18
C ALA A 253 13.52 18.36 0.18
N GLY A 254 13.53 17.50 1.20
CA GLY A 254 14.69 16.72 1.61
C GLY A 254 15.16 15.75 0.52
N MET A 255 14.23 15.01 -0.09
CA MET A 255 14.54 14.11 -1.20
C MET A 255 15.20 14.88 -2.37
N ARG A 256 14.69 16.05 -2.70
CA ARG A 256 15.29 16.91 -3.73
C ARG A 256 16.68 17.42 -3.32
N ALA A 257 16.86 17.84 -2.07
CA ALA A 257 18.14 18.28 -1.55
C ALA A 257 19.21 17.19 -1.58
N GLU A 258 18.80 15.92 -1.43
CA GLU A 258 19.67 14.74 -1.55
C GLU A 258 19.80 14.21 -3.00
N ASN A 259 19.36 14.97 -4.01
CA ASN A 259 19.35 14.60 -5.44
C ASN A 259 18.54 13.32 -5.76
N ASN A 260 17.53 13.03 -4.96
CA ASN A 260 16.62 11.90 -5.10
C ASN A 260 15.18 12.39 -5.34
N GLU A 261 14.97 13.22 -6.36
CA GLU A 261 13.65 13.78 -6.70
C GLU A 261 12.56 12.70 -6.72
N PHE A 262 11.46 12.93 -5.98
CA PHE A 262 10.41 11.95 -5.82
C PHE A 262 9.25 12.19 -6.79
N LYS A 263 8.95 11.20 -7.64
CA LYS A 263 7.76 11.13 -8.50
C LYS A 263 6.95 9.88 -8.17
N GLY A 264 5.63 9.98 -8.22
CA GLY A 264 4.74 8.85 -7.91
C GLY A 264 3.88 9.10 -6.68
N ILE A 265 3.50 8.04 -5.99
CA ILE A 265 2.75 8.10 -4.73
C ILE A 265 3.71 8.04 -3.54
N LEU A 266 3.71 9.09 -2.75
CA LEU A 266 4.26 9.06 -1.39
C LEU A 266 3.12 8.76 -0.43
N PHE A 267 3.05 7.52 0.03
CA PHE A 267 2.12 7.09 1.06
C PHE A 267 2.80 7.19 2.42
N ALA A 268 2.33 8.10 3.28
CA ALA A 268 2.77 8.24 4.66
C ALA A 268 1.80 7.50 5.59
N GLY A 269 2.28 6.42 6.23
CA GLY A 269 1.63 5.78 7.36
C GLY A 269 1.95 6.57 8.63
N LEU A 270 0.93 7.18 9.22
CA LEU A 270 1.08 8.11 10.35
C LEU A 270 0.41 7.56 11.61
N MET A 271 1.04 7.80 12.76
CA MET A 271 0.40 7.72 14.07
C MET A 271 0.04 9.12 14.54
N ILE A 272 -1.24 9.34 14.84
CA ILE A 272 -1.73 10.61 15.36
C ILE A 272 -1.80 10.51 16.89
N VAL A 273 -0.87 11.16 17.56
CA VAL A 273 -0.78 11.17 19.03
C VAL A 273 -1.21 12.53 19.56
N ARG A 274 -2.36 12.61 20.21
CA ARG A 274 -2.91 13.87 20.75
C ARG A 274 -2.96 14.98 19.70
N GLY A 275 -3.37 14.65 18.47
CA GLY A 275 -3.46 15.59 17.35
C GLY A 275 -2.13 15.90 16.64
N VAL A 276 -1.01 15.32 17.07
CA VAL A 276 0.30 15.50 16.43
C VAL A 276 0.61 14.30 15.56
N PRO A 277 0.93 14.48 14.26
CA PRO A 277 1.30 13.39 13.36
C PRO A 277 2.77 12.98 13.52
N TYR A 278 3.01 11.67 13.58
CA TYR A 278 4.32 11.03 13.59
C TYR A 278 4.42 10.02 12.45
N VAL A 279 5.50 10.05 11.69
CA VAL A 279 5.72 9.08 10.62
C VAL A 279 6.08 7.72 11.21
N LEU A 280 5.28 6.70 10.88
CA LEU A 280 5.56 5.30 11.18
C LEU A 280 6.38 4.65 10.07
N GLU A 281 5.98 4.93 8.82
CA GLU A 281 6.61 4.41 7.61
C GLU A 281 6.22 5.26 6.40
N PHE A 282 7.04 5.19 5.35
CA PHE A 282 6.64 5.57 4.00
C PHE A 282 6.49 4.32 3.14
N ASN A 283 5.51 4.38 2.23
CA ASN A 283 5.42 3.49 1.09
C ASN A 283 5.48 4.36 -0.18
N VAL A 284 6.12 3.87 -1.22
CA VAL A 284 6.39 4.66 -2.42
C VAL A 284 5.51 4.27 -3.61
N ARG A 285 4.36 3.73 -3.29
CA ARG A 285 3.30 3.26 -4.18
C ARG A 285 1.96 3.35 -3.45
N PHE A 286 0.85 3.12 -4.17
CA PHE A 286 -0.45 3.00 -3.49
C PHE A 286 -0.44 1.89 -2.44
N GLY A 287 -1.16 2.11 -1.33
CA GLY A 287 -1.44 1.07 -0.35
C GLY A 287 -2.34 -0.03 -0.91
N ASP A 288 -2.40 -1.14 -0.22
CA ASP A 288 -3.31 -2.26 -0.48
C ASP A 288 -3.75 -2.78 0.91
N PRO A 289 -4.99 -2.51 1.37
CA PRO A 289 -6.21 -2.28 0.56
C PRO A 289 -6.66 -0.80 0.39
N GLU A 290 -5.83 0.21 0.62
CA GLU A 290 -6.26 1.61 0.50
C GLU A 290 -6.52 2.03 -0.95
N CYS A 291 -5.76 1.51 -1.92
CA CYS A 291 -5.97 1.78 -3.34
C CYS A 291 -7.38 1.43 -3.79
N GLU A 292 -7.91 0.32 -3.27
CA GLU A 292 -9.22 -0.22 -3.61
C GLU A 292 -10.37 0.67 -3.15
N VAL A 293 -10.14 1.53 -2.17
CA VAL A 293 -11.12 2.52 -1.70
C VAL A 293 -10.84 3.93 -2.21
N LEU A 294 -9.61 4.22 -2.66
CA LEU A 294 -9.24 5.51 -3.25
C LEU A 294 -9.60 5.58 -4.73
N MET A 295 -9.24 4.58 -5.53
CA MET A 295 -9.44 4.55 -6.97
C MET A 295 -10.90 4.72 -7.39
N PRO A 296 -11.90 4.12 -6.70
CA PRO A 296 -13.30 4.36 -7.01
C PRO A 296 -13.75 5.81 -6.85
N LEU A 297 -13.11 6.57 -5.97
CA LEU A 297 -13.47 7.96 -5.68
C LEU A 297 -12.86 8.95 -6.68
N ILE A 298 -11.85 8.56 -7.46
CA ILE A 298 -11.17 9.41 -8.43
C ILE A 298 -11.84 9.23 -9.81
N LYS A 299 -12.29 10.33 -10.43
CA LYS A 299 -12.99 10.30 -11.73
C LYS A 299 -12.02 10.30 -12.92
N ASN A 300 -10.86 10.95 -12.77
CA ASN A 300 -9.86 11.13 -13.82
C ASN A 300 -8.48 10.54 -13.46
N PRO A 301 -8.39 9.24 -13.07
CA PRO A 301 -7.13 8.64 -12.63
C PRO A 301 -6.07 8.59 -13.72
N LEU A 302 -6.42 8.34 -14.98
CA LEU A 302 -5.47 8.27 -16.08
C LEU A 302 -4.87 9.66 -16.37
N GLU A 303 -5.70 10.69 -16.41
CA GLU A 303 -5.25 12.06 -16.64
C GLU A 303 -4.25 12.52 -15.59
N ILE A 304 -4.53 12.27 -14.30
CA ILE A 304 -3.63 12.69 -13.20
C ILE A 304 -2.31 11.89 -13.19
N LEU A 305 -2.34 10.59 -13.49
CA LEU A 305 -1.13 9.78 -13.59
C LEU A 305 -0.24 10.24 -14.77
N LEU A 306 -0.84 10.55 -15.91
CA LEU A 306 -0.13 11.13 -17.05
C LEU A 306 0.43 12.52 -16.74
N ALA A 307 -0.31 13.36 -16.00
CA ALA A 307 0.17 14.68 -15.59
C ALA A 307 1.42 14.57 -14.70
N CYS A 308 1.43 13.59 -13.77
CA CYS A 308 2.60 13.32 -12.94
C CYS A 308 3.83 12.94 -13.75
N THR A 309 3.70 12.04 -14.73
CA THR A 309 4.84 11.62 -15.56
C THR A 309 5.42 12.77 -16.39
N LYS A 310 4.62 13.80 -16.65
CA LYS A 310 4.97 14.98 -17.47
C LYS A 310 5.30 16.22 -16.65
N GLN A 311 5.37 16.12 -15.32
CA GLN A 311 5.57 17.25 -14.40
C GLN A 311 4.55 18.40 -14.64
N ARG A 312 3.28 18.06 -14.76
CA ARG A 312 2.16 18.98 -15.02
C ARG A 312 1.00 18.83 -14.03
N LEU A 313 1.28 18.34 -12.83
CA LEU A 313 0.25 18.06 -11.84
C LEU A 313 -0.57 19.29 -11.47
N THR A 314 0.05 20.48 -11.43
CA THR A 314 -0.65 21.75 -11.17
C THR A 314 -1.59 22.21 -12.29
N GLN A 315 -1.53 21.58 -13.47
CA GLN A 315 -2.39 21.89 -14.61
C GLN A 315 -3.64 21.02 -14.69
N VAL A 316 -3.77 20.06 -13.77
CA VAL A 316 -4.89 19.11 -13.74
C VAL A 316 -5.56 19.18 -12.37
N GLU A 317 -6.89 19.31 -12.36
CA GLU A 317 -7.68 19.20 -11.15
C GLU A 317 -8.04 17.74 -10.88
N ILE A 318 -7.82 17.28 -9.64
CA ILE A 318 -8.27 15.95 -9.23
C ILE A 318 -9.78 15.98 -8.99
N GLN A 319 -10.52 15.28 -9.83
CA GLN A 319 -11.96 15.20 -9.75
C GLN A 319 -12.38 14.04 -8.84
N LEU A 320 -13.00 14.35 -7.71
CA LEU A 320 -13.44 13.36 -6.73
C LEU A 320 -14.97 13.17 -6.75
N LEU A 321 -15.41 11.95 -6.47
CA LEU A 321 -16.78 11.67 -6.07
C LEU A 321 -17.00 12.19 -4.64
N GLN A 322 -18.17 12.74 -4.37
CA GLN A 322 -18.60 13.17 -3.03
C GLN A 322 -19.24 12.00 -2.28
N GLU A 323 -18.49 10.90 -2.18
CA GLU A 323 -18.92 9.64 -1.60
C GLU A 323 -17.85 9.07 -0.67
N PHE A 324 -18.23 8.08 0.12
CA PHE A 324 -17.34 7.22 0.88
C PHE A 324 -17.19 5.89 0.17
N ALA A 325 -16.00 5.28 0.31
CA ALA A 325 -15.71 3.92 -0.10
C ALA A 325 -15.25 3.10 1.10
N VAL A 326 -15.75 1.88 1.23
CA VAL A 326 -15.31 0.88 2.22
C VAL A 326 -14.92 -0.40 1.49
N GLY A 327 -13.74 -0.92 1.78
CA GLY A 327 -13.21 -2.17 1.26
C GLY A 327 -13.10 -3.23 2.36
N VAL A 328 -13.70 -4.39 2.15
CA VAL A 328 -13.61 -5.56 3.04
C VAL A 328 -12.78 -6.62 2.36
N VAL A 329 -11.64 -6.97 2.94
CA VAL A 329 -10.74 -8.01 2.41
C VAL A 329 -11.32 -9.39 2.75
N CYS A 330 -11.48 -10.23 1.73
CA CYS A 330 -11.71 -11.65 1.87
C CYS A 330 -10.38 -12.38 1.71
N ALA A 331 -9.93 -13.05 2.77
CA ALA A 331 -8.67 -13.76 2.82
C ALA A 331 -8.87 -15.28 2.91
N SER A 332 -7.84 -16.03 2.53
CA SER A 332 -7.81 -17.49 2.67
C SER A 332 -7.65 -17.93 4.13
N GLU A 333 -8.03 -19.15 4.42
CA GLU A 333 -8.12 -19.79 5.75
C GLU A 333 -6.89 -19.58 6.64
N ASN A 334 -5.68 -19.76 6.09
CA ASN A 334 -4.44 -19.70 6.88
C ASN A 334 -3.78 -18.32 6.87
N TYR A 335 -4.37 -17.32 6.18
CA TYR A 335 -3.79 -15.97 6.18
C TYR A 335 -3.71 -15.39 7.61
N PRO A 336 -2.62 -14.72 8.00
CA PRO A 336 -1.49 -14.26 7.18
C PRO A 336 -0.36 -15.29 6.98
N TYR A 337 -0.57 -16.53 7.37
CA TYR A 337 0.39 -17.62 7.17
C TYR A 337 0.24 -18.26 5.77
N LYS A 338 1.19 -19.10 5.38
CA LYS A 338 1.17 -19.84 4.10
C LYS A 338 0.39 -21.15 4.23
N GLY A 339 0.11 -21.79 3.10
CA GLY A 339 -0.43 -23.15 3.03
C GLY A 339 -1.94 -23.25 3.04
N SER A 340 -2.67 -22.18 2.67
CA SER A 340 -4.11 -22.29 2.42
C SER A 340 -4.37 -23.18 1.21
N PRO A 341 -5.35 -24.10 1.29
CA PRO A 341 -5.75 -24.91 0.16
C PRO A 341 -6.38 -24.05 -0.93
N LYS A 342 -6.22 -24.48 -2.19
CA LYS A 342 -6.92 -23.87 -3.32
C LYS A 342 -8.42 -24.12 -3.22
N ALA A 343 -9.24 -23.08 -3.39
CA ALA A 343 -10.68 -23.16 -3.25
C ALA A 343 -11.39 -22.46 -4.41
N GLU A 344 -12.42 -23.09 -4.99
CA GLU A 344 -13.26 -22.49 -6.02
C GLU A 344 -14.02 -21.29 -5.45
N ILE A 345 -14.04 -20.16 -6.18
CA ILE A 345 -14.75 -18.96 -5.79
C ILE A 345 -16.11 -18.93 -6.51
N SER A 346 -17.17 -18.89 -5.73
CA SER A 346 -18.53 -18.61 -6.22
C SER A 346 -18.85 -17.14 -5.97
N LEU A 347 -19.21 -16.44 -7.03
CA LEU A 347 -19.65 -15.06 -6.99
C LEU A 347 -21.16 -15.02 -7.25
N GLY A 348 -21.90 -14.46 -6.28
CA GLY A 348 -23.31 -14.14 -6.47
C GLY A 348 -23.51 -12.81 -7.20
N GLU A 349 -24.66 -12.20 -7.03
CA GLU A 349 -24.97 -10.88 -7.57
C GLU A 349 -23.99 -9.82 -7.05
N VAL A 350 -23.53 -8.94 -7.95
CA VAL A 350 -22.75 -7.75 -7.58
C VAL A 350 -23.74 -6.59 -7.44
N PRO A 351 -24.06 -6.15 -6.21
CA PRO A 351 -25.03 -5.09 -5.99
C PRO A 351 -24.60 -3.76 -6.62
N GLN A 352 -25.56 -2.89 -6.90
CA GLN A 352 -25.27 -1.53 -7.35
C GLN A 352 -24.39 -0.80 -6.32
N ASN A 353 -23.55 0.12 -6.80
CA ASN A 353 -22.56 0.86 -6.00
C ASN A 353 -21.55 -0.04 -5.30
N THR A 354 -21.28 -1.23 -5.87
CA THR A 354 -20.24 -2.13 -5.37
C THR A 354 -19.38 -2.65 -6.52
N HIS A 355 -18.15 -3.09 -6.19
CA HIS A 355 -17.29 -3.80 -7.12
C HIS A 355 -16.30 -4.71 -6.38
N LEU A 356 -15.72 -5.65 -7.12
CA LEU A 356 -14.70 -6.57 -6.64
C LEU A 356 -13.34 -6.18 -7.20
N SER A 357 -12.31 -6.18 -6.35
CA SER A 357 -10.91 -6.10 -6.75
C SER A 357 -10.20 -7.40 -6.37
N PHE A 358 -9.59 -8.07 -7.35
CA PHE A 358 -9.04 -9.42 -7.19
C PHE A 358 -7.52 -9.41 -6.96
N ALA A 359 -7.05 -10.24 -6.02
CA ALA A 359 -5.63 -10.41 -5.69
C ALA A 359 -5.18 -11.87 -5.86
N GLY A 360 -5.16 -12.67 -4.81
CA GLY A 360 -4.68 -14.05 -4.80
C GLY A 360 -5.64 -15.03 -5.49
N VAL A 361 -5.82 -14.89 -6.80
CA VAL A 361 -6.72 -15.73 -7.58
C VAL A 361 -6.03 -16.31 -8.82
N SER A 362 -6.38 -17.56 -9.17
CA SER A 362 -6.11 -18.18 -10.48
C SER A 362 -7.39 -18.41 -11.25
N ALA A 363 -7.28 -18.54 -12.58
CA ALA A 363 -8.38 -18.90 -13.45
C ALA A 363 -8.10 -20.25 -14.14
N GLU A 364 -9.04 -21.17 -14.08
CA GLU A 364 -8.97 -22.48 -14.72
C GLU A 364 -10.36 -22.86 -15.25
N ASN A 365 -10.45 -23.25 -16.51
CA ASN A 365 -11.70 -23.69 -17.15
C ASN A 365 -12.87 -22.70 -16.95
N GLY A 366 -12.59 -21.39 -17.01
CA GLY A 366 -13.59 -20.33 -16.84
C GLY A 366 -14.00 -20.04 -15.40
N LYS A 367 -13.45 -20.77 -14.41
CA LYS A 367 -13.70 -20.58 -12.97
C LYS A 367 -12.54 -19.87 -12.31
N LEU A 368 -12.83 -19.13 -11.23
CA LEU A 368 -11.84 -18.50 -10.37
C LEU A 368 -11.60 -19.32 -9.11
N TYR A 369 -10.35 -19.36 -8.67
CA TYR A 369 -9.93 -20.07 -7.47
C TYR A 369 -9.10 -19.16 -6.57
N ALA A 370 -9.38 -19.17 -5.29
CA ALA A 370 -8.52 -18.61 -4.26
C ALA A 370 -7.21 -19.44 -4.18
N THR A 371 -6.07 -18.77 -4.22
CA THR A 371 -4.73 -19.42 -4.22
C THR A 371 -3.93 -19.17 -2.96
N GLY A 372 -4.51 -18.44 -1.98
CA GLY A 372 -3.89 -18.09 -0.71
C GLY A 372 -3.77 -16.58 -0.50
N GLY A 373 -3.40 -16.20 0.70
CA GLY A 373 -3.25 -14.80 1.07
C GLY A 373 -4.57 -14.03 1.10
N ARG A 374 -4.53 -12.74 0.76
CA ARG A 374 -5.73 -11.93 0.48
C ARG A 374 -6.21 -12.31 -0.93
N VAL A 375 -7.46 -12.69 -1.04
CA VAL A 375 -8.04 -13.25 -2.27
C VAL A 375 -8.67 -12.16 -3.12
N LEU A 376 -9.51 -11.34 -2.50
CA LEU A 376 -10.17 -10.21 -3.16
C LEU A 376 -10.66 -9.19 -2.11
N VAL A 377 -11.02 -8.00 -2.59
CA VAL A 377 -11.61 -6.94 -1.78
C VAL A 377 -13.02 -6.65 -2.30
N CYS A 378 -14.00 -6.69 -1.39
CA CYS A 378 -15.37 -6.27 -1.64
C CYS A 378 -15.49 -4.78 -1.32
N VAL A 379 -15.70 -3.96 -2.34
CA VAL A 379 -15.77 -2.50 -2.19
C VAL A 379 -17.20 -2.02 -2.35
N GLY A 380 -17.65 -1.22 -1.39
CA GLY A 380 -18.94 -0.53 -1.43
C GLY A 380 -18.78 0.98 -1.40
N LEU A 381 -19.53 1.67 -2.24
CA LEU A 381 -19.64 3.13 -2.29
C LEU A 381 -20.93 3.58 -1.62
N GLY A 382 -20.95 4.80 -1.09
CA GLY A 382 -22.16 5.39 -0.53
C GLY A 382 -22.02 6.86 -0.12
N ALA A 383 -23.13 7.58 -0.08
CA ALA A 383 -23.16 8.98 0.34
C ALA A 383 -22.75 9.20 1.81
N THR A 384 -22.78 8.14 2.63
CA THR A 384 -22.30 8.14 4.01
C THR A 384 -21.35 6.95 4.21
N LEU A 385 -20.43 7.07 5.17
CA LEU A 385 -19.54 5.95 5.53
C LEU A 385 -20.33 4.70 5.94
N LYS A 386 -21.46 4.88 6.62
CA LYS A 386 -22.34 3.77 7.02
C LYS A 386 -22.96 3.05 5.83
N SER A 387 -23.47 3.79 4.84
CA SER A 387 -24.05 3.18 3.63
C SER A 387 -22.97 2.48 2.78
N ALA A 388 -21.77 3.06 2.65
CA ALA A 388 -20.65 2.41 1.98
C ALA A 388 -20.26 1.10 2.68
N GLN A 389 -20.19 1.09 4.02
CA GLN A 389 -19.94 -0.11 4.81
C GLN A 389 -20.99 -1.19 4.55
N GLN A 390 -22.28 -0.83 4.61
CA GLN A 390 -23.38 -1.78 4.36
C GLN A 390 -23.29 -2.40 2.95
N ASN A 391 -23.01 -1.57 1.94
CA ASN A 391 -22.85 -2.04 0.55
C ASN A 391 -21.67 -3.00 0.41
N ALA A 392 -20.51 -2.70 1.04
CA ALA A 392 -19.35 -3.58 1.02
C ALA A 392 -19.65 -4.94 1.66
N TYR A 393 -20.32 -4.98 2.81
CA TYR A 393 -20.69 -6.23 3.48
C TYR A 393 -21.74 -7.02 2.71
N LYS A 394 -22.75 -6.36 2.12
CA LYS A 394 -23.73 -7.02 1.24
C LYS A 394 -23.04 -7.72 0.07
N LEU A 395 -22.05 -7.09 -0.56
CA LEU A 395 -21.23 -7.74 -1.59
C LEU A 395 -20.40 -8.91 -1.01
N CYS A 396 -19.80 -8.72 0.18
CA CYS A 396 -18.99 -9.74 0.83
C CYS A 396 -19.79 -11.03 1.15
N GLU A 397 -21.08 -10.92 1.49
CA GLU A 397 -21.98 -12.06 1.69
C GLU A 397 -22.21 -12.88 0.40
N ASN A 398 -22.13 -12.23 -0.76
CA ASN A 398 -22.30 -12.86 -2.08
C ASN A 398 -21.01 -13.53 -2.60
N VAL A 399 -19.89 -13.38 -1.89
CA VAL A 399 -18.62 -14.04 -2.22
C VAL A 399 -18.43 -15.26 -1.35
N LYS A 400 -18.30 -16.44 -1.94
CA LYS A 400 -18.17 -17.72 -1.22
C LYS A 400 -16.96 -18.50 -1.74
N PHE A 401 -16.14 -18.97 -0.85
CA PHE A 401 -15.11 -20.00 -1.06
C PHE A 401 -14.76 -20.68 0.27
N ALA A 402 -14.30 -21.91 0.21
CA ALA A 402 -13.94 -22.67 1.40
C ALA A 402 -12.83 -21.97 2.18
N GLY A 403 -13.00 -21.86 3.51
CA GLY A 403 -12.05 -21.20 4.39
C GLY A 403 -11.99 -19.68 4.25
N LYS A 404 -12.99 -19.04 3.64
CA LYS A 404 -13.06 -17.57 3.59
C LYS A 404 -13.08 -16.97 4.99
N GLN A 405 -12.17 -16.01 5.22
CA GLN A 405 -12.19 -15.17 6.41
C GLN A 405 -12.17 -13.68 6.05
N ASN A 406 -12.88 -12.88 6.81
CA ASN A 406 -12.91 -11.42 6.71
C ASN A 406 -13.28 -10.83 8.08
N ARG A 407 -12.97 -9.56 8.30
CA ARG A 407 -13.45 -8.81 9.46
C ARG A 407 -14.90 -8.38 9.26
N THR A 408 -15.62 -8.17 10.37
CA THR A 408 -17.02 -7.73 10.38
C THR A 408 -17.19 -6.29 10.85
N ASP A 409 -16.08 -5.62 11.23
CA ASP A 409 -16.07 -4.31 11.88
C ASP A 409 -15.25 -3.23 11.13
N ILE A 410 -14.99 -3.40 9.82
CA ILE A 410 -14.27 -2.39 9.03
C ILE A 410 -14.96 -1.02 9.14
N ALA A 411 -14.18 0.04 9.34
CA ALA A 411 -14.59 1.41 9.61
C ALA A 411 -15.23 1.66 11.01
N TYR A 412 -15.16 0.70 11.93
CA TYR A 412 -15.79 0.81 13.25
C TYR A 412 -15.31 2.04 14.06
N GLN A 413 -14.05 2.45 13.89
CA GLN A 413 -13.46 3.58 14.63
C GLN A 413 -14.09 4.92 14.24
N ALA A 414 -14.47 5.09 12.97
CA ALA A 414 -15.08 6.31 12.44
C ALA A 414 -16.62 6.28 12.48
N LEU A 415 -17.24 5.16 12.85
CA LEU A 415 -18.69 4.99 12.96
C LEU A 415 -19.20 4.95 14.42
N ARG A 416 -18.31 5.23 15.37
CA ARG A 416 -18.64 5.34 16.81
C ARG A 416 -19.37 6.63 17.14
#